data_4daef3b4cd979db9caf9be96497171de
#
_entry.id   4daef3b4cd979db9caf9be96497171de
#
_cell.length_a   1.000
_cell.length_b   1.000
_cell.length_c   1.000
_cell.angle_alpha   90.00
_cell.angle_beta   90.00
_cell.angle_gamma   90.00
#
_symmetry.space_group_name_H-M   'P 1'
#
loop_
_entity.id
_entity.type
_entity.pdbx_description
1 polymer ?
#
loop_
_entity_poly.entity_id
_entity_poly.type
_entity_poly.pdbx_seq_one_letter_code
_entity_poly.pdbx_strand_id
1 'polypeptide(L)'
;MSELRFEGVTVRYGRALTAVDGVDLTVPSGQVVGLVGESGSGKSTLARAAVGLVEPASGQILLDGSPLHSRRPLQMVFQDPYSSLDPRMTIGDSIAEAMPRGARRRDEVVRLLELVELDADRVSAYPGALSGGQRQRVAIARALAGKPEVLIADEITSALDVSIQGTVLNLVRTLQRELQLSMLFISHNLAVVRYVSDIVAVMYLGRIVEVGPARDVLGNPQHPYTKELLAAAPRRGSTSLPPPDEALVADAEPADPHHPPAGCRFHPRCPIGPLIRTDREHCLTLDPTAEADHRLHRAACHHAAGVLRAVGSNPPVHLQLKEDSQ
;
A
#
# COMPACT_ATOMS: atom_id res chain seq x y z
N MET A 1 2.08 10.81 16.63
CA MET A 1 1.94 9.61 15.74
C MET A 1 0.47 9.37 15.53
N SER A 2 0.02 9.28 14.29
CA SER A 2 -1.40 9.21 13.97
C SER A 2 -1.76 7.96 13.19
N GLU A 3 -2.95 7.42 13.45
CA GLU A 3 -3.54 6.29 12.74
C GLU A 3 -4.38 6.81 11.57
N LEU A 4 -4.16 6.29 10.36
CA LEU A 4 -5.02 6.54 9.20
C LEU A 4 -5.92 5.32 8.96
N ARG A 5 -7.23 5.55 8.88
CA ARG A 5 -8.20 4.49 8.65
C ARG A 5 -9.09 4.79 7.46
N PHE A 6 -9.25 3.80 6.60
CA PHE A 6 -10.23 3.78 5.53
C PHE A 6 -11.38 2.89 5.98
N GLU A 7 -12.61 3.38 5.95
CA GLU A 7 -13.82 2.65 6.34
C GLU A 7 -14.81 2.63 5.18
N GLY A 8 -15.00 1.48 4.57
CA GLY A 8 -15.92 1.26 3.46
C GLY A 8 -15.67 2.15 2.25
N VAL A 9 -14.43 2.58 2.02
CA VAL A 9 -14.09 3.59 1.01
C VAL A 9 -14.34 3.06 -0.39
N THR A 10 -15.19 3.78 -1.13
CA THR A 10 -15.49 3.50 -2.54
C THR A 10 -15.15 4.72 -3.39
N VAL A 11 -14.40 4.51 -4.48
CA VAL A 11 -14.06 5.56 -5.45
C VAL A 11 -14.50 5.12 -6.84
N ARG A 12 -15.22 6.02 -7.53
CA ARG A 12 -15.75 5.80 -8.87
C ARG A 12 -15.25 6.84 -9.86
N TYR A 13 -14.91 6.40 -11.06
CA TYR A 13 -14.62 7.25 -12.20
C TYR A 13 -15.77 7.16 -13.22
N GLY A 14 -16.55 8.21 -13.29
CA GLY A 14 -17.78 8.21 -14.09
C GLY A 14 -18.80 7.19 -13.59
N ARG A 15 -19.55 6.59 -14.53
CA ARG A 15 -20.59 5.57 -14.22
C ARG A 15 -20.08 4.13 -14.37
N ALA A 16 -18.97 3.94 -15.06
CA ALA A 16 -18.55 2.61 -15.52
C ALA A 16 -17.44 1.98 -14.69
N LEU A 17 -16.60 2.75 -14.00
CA LEU A 17 -15.45 2.21 -13.28
C LEU A 17 -15.54 2.46 -11.78
N THR A 18 -15.63 1.39 -11.00
CA THR A 18 -15.43 1.42 -9.54
C THR A 18 -13.99 0.97 -9.27
N ALA A 19 -13.08 1.95 -9.14
CA ALA A 19 -11.65 1.70 -8.97
C ALA A 19 -11.27 1.25 -7.55
N VAL A 20 -12.04 1.66 -6.55
CA VAL A 20 -11.94 1.24 -5.14
C VAL A 20 -13.36 0.92 -4.68
N ASP A 21 -13.57 -0.23 -4.06
CA ASP A 21 -14.90 -0.73 -3.75
C ASP A 21 -14.97 -1.29 -2.32
N GLY A 22 -15.52 -0.48 -1.41
CA GLY A 22 -15.76 -0.85 -0.03
C GLY A 22 -14.47 -1.22 0.74
N VAL A 23 -13.40 -0.46 0.56
CA VAL A 23 -12.10 -0.78 1.18
C VAL A 23 -12.08 -0.38 2.65
N ASP A 24 -11.77 -1.37 3.49
CA ASP A 24 -11.40 -1.22 4.90
C ASP A 24 -9.91 -1.49 5.06
N LEU A 25 -9.15 -0.48 5.48
CA LEU A 25 -7.72 -0.58 5.72
C LEU A 25 -7.29 0.38 6.82
N THR A 26 -6.45 -0.11 7.73
CA THR A 26 -5.85 0.71 8.79
C THR A 26 -4.34 0.80 8.59
N VAL A 27 -3.80 2.01 8.65
CA VAL A 27 -2.38 2.30 8.79
C VAL A 27 -2.14 2.68 10.25
N PRO A 28 -1.65 1.76 11.08
CA PRO A 28 -1.46 2.03 12.51
C PRO A 28 -0.40 3.09 12.74
N SER A 29 -0.51 3.75 13.90
CA SER A 29 0.44 4.78 14.32
C SER A 29 1.89 4.28 14.33
N GLY A 30 2.77 4.99 13.64
CA GLY A 30 4.21 4.69 13.57
C GLY A 30 4.58 3.42 12.80
N GLN A 31 3.65 2.81 12.07
CA GLN A 31 3.89 1.60 11.27
C GLN A 31 3.84 1.88 9.77
N VAL A 32 4.46 0.99 9.01
CA VAL A 32 4.43 0.98 7.55
C VAL A 32 3.48 -0.10 7.06
N VAL A 33 2.41 0.30 6.38
CA VAL A 33 1.53 -0.61 5.64
C VAL A 33 1.92 -0.62 4.18
N GLY A 34 2.38 -1.76 3.69
CA GLY A 34 2.65 -1.99 2.28
C GLY A 34 1.38 -2.38 1.53
N LEU A 35 0.96 -1.60 0.55
CA LEU A 35 -0.18 -1.91 -0.31
C LEU A 35 0.32 -2.43 -1.66
N VAL A 36 0.02 -3.68 -1.96
CA VAL A 36 0.49 -4.37 -3.17
C VAL A 36 -0.67 -4.87 -4.04
N GLY A 37 -0.40 -5.12 -5.29
CA GLY A 37 -1.35 -5.67 -6.26
C GLY A 37 -0.94 -5.31 -7.69
N GLU A 38 -1.58 -5.92 -8.69
CA GLU A 38 -1.35 -5.63 -10.10
C GLU A 38 -1.62 -4.16 -10.48
N SER A 39 -1.09 -3.74 -11.63
CA SER A 39 -1.43 -2.43 -12.21
C SER A 39 -2.94 -2.34 -12.42
N GLY A 40 -3.55 -1.19 -12.11
CA GLY A 40 -5.00 -1.02 -12.20
C GLY A 40 -5.82 -1.60 -11.05
N SER A 41 -5.21 -2.22 -10.02
CA SER A 41 -5.97 -2.77 -8.87
C SER A 41 -6.60 -1.72 -7.94
N GLY A 42 -6.31 -0.42 -8.13
CA GLY A 42 -6.92 0.67 -7.35
C GLY A 42 -6.01 1.33 -6.30
N LYS A 43 -4.77 0.88 -6.11
CA LYS A 43 -3.84 1.36 -5.07
C LYS A 43 -3.62 2.87 -5.09
N SER A 44 -3.19 3.41 -6.23
CA SER A 44 -2.95 4.85 -6.38
C SER A 44 -4.25 5.67 -6.28
N THR A 45 -5.39 5.08 -6.64
CA THR A 45 -6.69 5.71 -6.45
C THR A 45 -7.04 5.86 -4.97
N LEU A 46 -6.80 4.80 -4.16
CA LEU A 46 -6.98 4.86 -2.71
C LEU A 46 -6.06 5.91 -2.08
N ALA A 47 -4.78 5.96 -2.51
CA ALA A 47 -3.83 6.97 -2.07
C ALA A 47 -4.28 8.39 -2.39
N ARG A 48 -4.73 8.62 -3.63
CA ARG A 48 -5.25 9.94 -4.06
C ARG A 48 -6.51 10.34 -3.29
N ALA A 49 -7.37 9.39 -2.96
CA ALA A 49 -8.53 9.67 -2.12
C ALA A 49 -8.12 10.09 -0.71
N ALA A 50 -7.09 9.48 -0.12
CA ALA A 50 -6.58 9.84 1.19
C ALA A 50 -6.11 11.30 1.24
N VAL A 51 -5.34 11.76 0.23
CA VAL A 51 -4.86 13.16 0.17
C VAL A 51 -5.88 14.14 -0.43
N GLY A 52 -7.09 13.69 -0.76
CA GLY A 52 -8.18 14.53 -1.26
C GLY A 52 -8.05 14.97 -2.71
N LEU A 53 -7.23 14.29 -3.52
CA LEU A 53 -7.16 14.50 -4.97
C LEU A 53 -8.33 13.86 -5.71
N VAL A 54 -8.98 12.89 -5.08
CA VAL A 54 -10.21 12.25 -5.57
C VAL A 54 -11.18 12.14 -4.39
N GLU A 55 -12.43 12.49 -4.59
CA GLU A 55 -13.46 12.34 -3.57
C GLU A 55 -14.02 10.91 -3.55
N PRO A 56 -14.10 10.25 -2.38
CA PRO A 56 -14.82 8.98 -2.25
C PRO A 56 -16.29 9.14 -2.59
N ALA A 57 -16.85 8.18 -3.33
CA ALA A 57 -18.29 8.11 -3.61
C ALA A 57 -19.10 7.66 -2.38
N SER A 58 -18.47 6.86 -1.50
CA SER A 58 -19.00 6.43 -0.20
C SER A 58 -17.87 6.02 0.72
N GLY A 59 -18.20 5.78 2.00
CA GLY A 59 -17.24 5.49 3.06
C GLY A 59 -16.58 6.75 3.61
N GLN A 60 -15.62 6.57 4.49
CA GLN A 60 -14.92 7.68 5.13
C GLN A 60 -13.45 7.38 5.36
N ILE A 61 -12.66 8.45 5.45
CA ILE A 61 -11.23 8.40 5.76
C ILE A 61 -11.02 9.15 7.05
N LEU A 62 -10.49 8.46 8.05
CA LEU A 62 -10.32 8.96 9.40
C LEU A 62 -8.85 9.11 9.74
N LEU A 63 -8.51 10.15 10.50
CA LEU A 63 -7.23 10.31 11.17
C LEU A 63 -7.50 10.35 12.67
N ASP A 64 -6.89 9.43 13.43
CA ASP A 64 -7.13 9.25 14.85
C ASP A 64 -8.62 9.14 15.22
N GLY A 65 -9.37 8.37 14.42
CA GLY A 65 -10.80 8.14 14.61
C GLY A 65 -11.70 9.31 14.22
N SER A 66 -11.16 10.43 13.75
CA SER A 66 -11.93 11.62 13.35
C SER A 66 -11.92 11.81 11.83
N PRO A 67 -13.03 12.19 11.20
CA PRO A 67 -13.07 12.52 9.79
C PRO A 67 -12.04 13.61 9.43
N LEU A 68 -11.35 13.44 8.33
CA LEU A 68 -10.35 14.39 7.86
C LEU A 68 -11.01 15.70 7.40
N HIS A 69 -11.02 16.70 8.27
CA HIS A 69 -11.46 18.05 7.92
C HIS A 69 -10.43 18.83 7.10
N SER A 70 -9.16 18.47 7.20
CA SER A 70 -8.06 19.05 6.43
C SER A 70 -7.13 17.93 5.96
N ARG A 71 -6.69 18.00 4.71
CA ARG A 71 -5.74 17.03 4.14
C ARG A 71 -4.27 17.34 4.45
N ARG A 72 -3.99 18.46 5.13
CA ARG A 72 -2.61 18.88 5.47
C ARG A 72 -1.80 17.87 6.28
N PRO A 73 -2.39 17.09 7.22
CA PRO A 73 -1.65 16.06 7.94
C PRO A 73 -1.18 14.90 7.07
N LEU A 74 -1.70 14.76 5.87
CA LEU A 74 -1.35 13.73 4.92
C LEU A 74 -0.54 14.33 3.78
N GLN A 75 0.64 13.77 3.50
CA GLN A 75 1.44 14.14 2.35
C GLN A 75 1.72 12.93 1.48
N MET A 76 1.82 13.16 0.18
CA MET A 76 2.04 12.10 -0.81
C MET A 76 3.31 12.38 -1.60
N VAL A 77 4.15 11.36 -1.72
CA VAL A 77 5.26 11.32 -2.67
C VAL A 77 4.78 10.52 -3.89
N PHE A 78 4.78 11.17 -5.04
CA PHE A 78 4.27 10.59 -6.30
C PHE A 78 5.30 9.70 -6.99
N GLN A 79 4.82 8.83 -7.85
CA GLN A 79 5.58 7.83 -8.60
C GLN A 79 6.68 8.45 -9.48
N ASP A 80 6.36 9.53 -10.18
CA ASP A 80 7.30 10.19 -11.11
C ASP A 80 7.94 11.43 -10.46
N PRO A 81 9.24 11.37 -10.12
CA PRO A 81 9.94 12.50 -9.55
C PRO A 81 10.18 13.64 -10.57
N TYR A 82 10.07 13.36 -11.88
CA TYR A 82 10.25 14.36 -12.91
C TYR A 82 9.04 15.30 -13.01
N SER A 83 7.84 14.78 -12.94
CA SER A 83 6.61 15.57 -12.99
C SER A 83 6.23 16.19 -11.62
N SER A 84 6.86 15.76 -10.54
CA SER A 84 6.55 16.24 -9.20
C SER A 84 7.18 17.58 -8.83
N LEU A 85 8.22 18.03 -9.58
CA LEU A 85 8.95 19.28 -9.35
C LEU A 85 8.78 20.24 -10.55
N ASP A 86 8.41 21.50 -10.28
CA ASP A 86 8.41 22.53 -11.35
C ASP A 86 9.84 22.83 -11.79
N PRO A 87 10.20 22.60 -13.07
CA PRO A 87 11.56 22.81 -13.54
C PRO A 87 12.04 24.26 -13.49
N ARG A 88 11.13 25.22 -13.29
CA ARG A 88 11.41 26.65 -13.17
C ARG A 88 11.65 27.12 -11.75
N MET A 89 11.37 26.29 -10.77
CA MET A 89 11.62 26.57 -9.35
C MET A 89 12.96 26.00 -8.91
N THR A 90 13.65 26.69 -8.00
CA THR A 90 14.80 26.10 -7.31
C THR A 90 14.36 24.98 -6.39
N ILE A 91 15.28 24.09 -6.01
CA ILE A 91 15.04 23.03 -5.03
C ILE A 91 14.57 23.61 -3.71
N GLY A 92 15.23 24.71 -3.29
CA GLY A 92 14.85 25.41 -2.05
C GLY A 92 13.43 25.96 -2.10
N ASP A 93 13.01 26.55 -3.21
CA ASP A 93 11.67 27.09 -3.38
C ASP A 93 10.63 25.96 -3.42
N SER A 94 10.92 24.85 -4.11
CA SER A 94 10.06 23.69 -4.20
C SER A 94 9.78 23.05 -2.84
N ILE A 95 10.80 22.98 -1.96
CA ILE A 95 10.62 22.49 -0.58
C ILE A 95 9.88 23.52 0.27
N ALA A 96 10.25 24.81 0.16
CA ALA A 96 9.66 25.89 0.95
C ALA A 96 8.17 26.12 0.64
N GLU A 97 7.71 25.80 -0.58
CA GLU A 97 6.29 25.89 -0.97
C GLU A 97 5.39 25.03 -0.07
N ALA A 98 5.85 23.84 0.32
CA ALA A 98 5.11 22.90 1.15
C ALA A 98 5.10 23.27 2.64
N MET A 99 5.95 24.21 3.08
CA MET A 99 6.06 24.58 4.49
C MET A 99 4.85 25.36 5.00
N PRO A 100 4.49 25.20 6.27
CA PRO A 100 3.55 26.08 6.94
C PRO A 100 3.99 27.55 6.90
N ARG A 101 3.01 28.48 6.85
CA ARG A 101 3.30 29.93 6.89
C ARG A 101 4.02 30.32 8.18
N GLY A 102 5.06 31.14 8.08
CA GLY A 102 5.81 31.66 9.24
C GLY A 102 7.04 30.81 9.65
N ALA A 103 7.32 29.69 9.00
CA ALA A 103 8.56 28.93 9.23
C ALA A 103 9.81 29.73 8.81
N ARG A 104 10.96 29.50 9.50
CA ARG A 104 12.29 29.97 9.05
C ARG A 104 12.73 29.16 7.84
N ARG A 105 12.29 29.60 6.67
CA ARG A 105 12.30 28.79 5.45
C ARG A 105 13.69 28.28 5.05
N ARG A 106 14.73 29.14 5.13
CA ARG A 106 16.07 28.77 4.64
C ARG A 106 16.74 27.71 5.52
N ASP A 107 16.74 27.90 6.82
CA ASP A 107 17.37 26.95 7.75
C ASP A 107 16.66 25.59 7.74
N GLU A 108 15.33 25.61 7.66
CA GLU A 108 14.53 24.39 7.59
C GLU A 108 14.69 23.65 6.24
N VAL A 109 14.85 24.37 5.12
CA VAL A 109 15.17 23.78 3.82
C VAL A 109 16.52 23.06 3.88
N VAL A 110 17.54 23.70 4.44
CA VAL A 110 18.87 23.10 4.59
C VAL A 110 18.77 21.84 5.45
N ARG A 111 18.11 21.92 6.60
CA ARG A 111 17.89 20.76 7.48
C ARG A 111 17.18 19.61 6.78
N LEU A 112 16.16 19.90 5.96
CA LEU A 112 15.44 18.88 5.20
C LEU A 112 16.27 18.27 4.08
N LEU A 113 17.16 19.05 3.43
CA LEU A 113 18.10 18.51 2.45
C LEU A 113 19.10 17.56 3.11
N GLU A 114 19.69 17.96 4.24
CA GLU A 114 20.58 17.12 5.02
C GLU A 114 19.88 15.83 5.48
N LEU A 115 18.62 15.94 5.93
CA LEU A 115 17.81 14.80 6.37
C LEU A 115 17.57 13.77 5.24
N VAL A 116 17.51 14.22 3.99
CA VAL A 116 17.43 13.32 2.82
C VAL A 116 18.80 13.05 2.18
N GLU A 117 19.88 13.28 2.91
CA GLU A 117 21.27 13.05 2.49
C GLU A 117 21.62 13.80 1.18
N LEU A 118 21.23 15.05 1.08
CA LEU A 118 21.63 15.99 0.02
C LEU A 118 22.38 17.17 0.61
N ASP A 119 23.39 17.66 -0.13
CA ASP A 119 24.20 18.80 0.28
C ASP A 119 23.37 20.09 0.34
N ALA A 120 23.67 20.95 1.30
CA ALA A 120 23.00 22.24 1.50
C ALA A 120 23.14 23.21 0.30
N ASP A 121 24.19 23.05 -0.51
CA ASP A 121 24.41 23.85 -1.72
C ASP A 121 23.34 23.63 -2.81
N ARG A 122 22.62 22.48 -2.74
CA ARG A 122 21.53 22.15 -3.65
C ARG A 122 20.30 23.06 -3.51
N VAL A 123 20.22 23.89 -2.47
CA VAL A 123 19.12 24.86 -2.29
C VAL A 123 18.88 25.71 -3.53
N SER A 124 19.97 26.20 -4.17
CA SER A 124 19.89 27.06 -5.37
C SER A 124 19.88 26.29 -6.69
N ALA A 125 20.01 24.98 -6.67
CA ALA A 125 19.97 24.15 -7.88
C ALA A 125 18.56 24.07 -8.45
N TYR A 126 18.46 23.77 -9.74
CA TYR A 126 17.21 23.47 -10.43
C TYR A 126 17.05 21.96 -10.60
N PRO A 127 15.81 21.44 -10.72
CA PRO A 127 15.56 20.00 -10.89
C PRO A 127 16.34 19.37 -12.04
N GLY A 128 16.60 20.12 -13.13
CA GLY A 128 17.37 19.66 -14.28
C GLY A 128 18.81 19.26 -13.97
N ALA A 129 19.42 19.82 -12.91
CA ALA A 129 20.79 19.53 -12.50
C ALA A 129 20.90 18.28 -11.60
N LEU A 130 19.78 17.64 -11.22
CA LEU A 130 19.76 16.51 -10.30
C LEU A 130 19.56 15.18 -11.03
N SER A 131 20.17 14.11 -10.51
CA SER A 131 19.86 12.74 -10.93
C SER A 131 18.44 12.34 -10.51
N GLY A 132 17.90 11.24 -11.07
CA GLY A 132 16.58 10.70 -10.70
C GLY A 132 16.46 10.42 -9.21
N GLY A 133 17.46 9.78 -8.60
CA GLY A 133 17.47 9.51 -7.17
C GLY A 133 17.56 10.77 -6.31
N GLN A 134 18.31 11.78 -6.73
CA GLN A 134 18.36 13.07 -6.05
C GLN A 134 17.02 13.81 -6.14
N ARG A 135 16.35 13.78 -7.30
CA ARG A 135 15.00 14.36 -7.43
C ARG A 135 13.98 13.64 -6.51
N GLN A 136 14.09 12.32 -6.43
CA GLN A 136 13.23 11.55 -5.52
C GLN A 136 13.45 11.95 -4.05
N ARG A 137 14.70 12.15 -3.64
CA ARG A 137 15.03 12.63 -2.30
C ARG A 137 14.48 14.04 -2.05
N VAL A 138 14.53 14.94 -3.04
CA VAL A 138 13.89 16.26 -2.96
C VAL A 138 12.37 16.15 -2.83
N ALA A 139 11.72 15.24 -3.57
CA ALA A 139 10.29 15.01 -3.45
C ALA A 139 9.91 14.51 -2.04
N ILE A 140 10.72 13.65 -1.44
CA ILE A 140 10.58 13.22 -0.03
C ILE A 140 10.76 14.42 0.91
N ALA A 141 11.81 15.23 0.74
CA ALA A 141 12.05 16.43 1.57
C ALA A 141 10.88 17.43 1.49
N ARG A 142 10.32 17.64 0.29
CA ARG A 142 9.13 18.47 0.07
C ARG A 142 7.91 17.93 0.82
N ALA A 143 7.68 16.64 0.78
CA ALA A 143 6.58 16.02 1.55
C ALA A 143 6.79 16.20 3.06
N LEU A 144 8.01 16.01 3.56
CA LEU A 144 8.35 16.21 4.98
C LEU A 144 8.27 17.69 5.42
N ALA A 145 8.49 18.65 4.49
CA ALA A 145 8.34 20.07 4.75
C ALA A 145 6.90 20.46 5.19
N GLY A 146 5.91 19.70 4.73
CA GLY A 146 4.52 19.81 5.17
C GLY A 146 4.27 19.36 6.61
N LYS A 147 5.27 18.75 7.28
CA LYS A 147 5.16 18.14 8.61
C LYS A 147 4.00 17.14 8.69
N PRO A 148 4.00 16.12 7.84
CA PRO A 148 2.90 15.14 7.80
C PRO A 148 2.86 14.29 9.06
N GLU A 149 1.66 13.89 9.45
CA GLU A 149 1.42 12.85 10.43
C GLU A 149 1.41 11.46 9.77
N VAL A 150 0.98 11.41 8.51
CA VAL A 150 1.02 10.20 7.67
C VAL A 150 1.64 10.52 6.32
N LEU A 151 2.60 9.71 5.89
CA LEU A 151 3.23 9.81 4.58
C LEU A 151 2.70 8.70 3.66
N ILE A 152 2.26 9.07 2.46
CA ILE A 152 1.85 8.13 1.41
C ILE A 152 2.93 8.12 0.35
N ALA A 153 3.55 6.96 0.14
CA ALA A 153 4.60 6.75 -0.85
C ALA A 153 4.04 5.89 -2.00
N ASP A 154 3.74 6.51 -3.14
CA ASP A 154 3.14 5.82 -4.29
C ASP A 154 4.23 5.49 -5.31
N GLU A 155 4.63 4.21 -5.37
CA GLU A 155 5.61 3.64 -6.30
C GLU A 155 6.92 4.43 -6.44
N ILE A 156 7.40 5.02 -5.35
CA ILE A 156 8.49 6.00 -5.31
C ILE A 156 9.85 5.49 -5.81
N THR A 157 9.98 4.22 -6.11
CA THR A 157 11.23 3.62 -6.61
C THR A 157 11.10 3.03 -8.02
N SER A 158 9.91 3.01 -8.63
CA SER A 158 9.66 2.33 -9.90
C SER A 158 10.42 2.93 -11.09
N ALA A 159 10.68 4.24 -11.07
CA ALA A 159 11.39 4.97 -12.11
C ALA A 159 12.92 5.07 -11.89
N LEU A 160 13.46 4.38 -10.87
CA LEU A 160 14.87 4.45 -10.48
C LEU A 160 15.63 3.16 -10.83
N ASP A 161 16.90 3.29 -11.13
CA ASP A 161 17.82 2.16 -11.32
C ASP A 161 17.93 1.32 -10.02
N VAL A 162 18.12 0.02 -10.16
CA VAL A 162 18.15 -0.95 -9.05
C VAL A 162 19.12 -0.56 -7.92
N SER A 163 20.30 -0.03 -8.27
CA SER A 163 21.31 0.43 -7.30
C SER A 163 20.83 1.64 -6.49
N ILE A 164 20.10 2.56 -7.11
CA ILE A 164 19.57 3.77 -6.50
C ILE A 164 18.32 3.45 -5.67
N GLN A 165 17.50 2.47 -6.10
CA GLN A 165 16.34 2.01 -5.35
C GLN A 165 16.70 1.65 -3.91
N GLY A 166 17.76 0.83 -3.71
CA GLY A 166 18.22 0.42 -2.39
C GLY A 166 18.54 1.60 -1.47
N THR A 167 19.21 2.61 -2.01
CA THR A 167 19.58 3.81 -1.25
C THR A 167 18.35 4.61 -0.82
N VAL A 168 17.38 4.81 -1.73
CA VAL A 168 16.13 5.52 -1.41
C VAL A 168 15.28 4.74 -0.40
N LEU A 169 15.23 3.41 -0.49
CA LEU A 169 14.50 2.58 0.47
C LEU A 169 15.12 2.61 1.86
N ASN A 170 16.47 2.60 1.95
CA ASN A 170 17.16 2.75 3.22
C ASN A 170 16.85 4.11 3.85
N LEU A 171 16.92 5.19 3.06
CA LEU A 171 16.55 6.53 3.50
C LEU A 171 15.11 6.56 4.04
N VAL A 172 14.14 6.03 3.31
CA VAL A 172 12.73 5.99 3.73
C VAL A 172 12.56 5.27 5.06
N ARG A 173 13.23 4.11 5.25
CA ARG A 173 13.20 3.37 6.52
C ARG A 173 13.83 4.15 7.68
N THR A 174 14.95 4.83 7.43
CA THR A 174 15.61 5.68 8.44
C THR A 174 14.67 6.81 8.85
N LEU A 175 14.14 7.55 7.87
CA LEU A 175 13.20 8.65 8.12
C LEU A 175 11.94 8.19 8.86
N GLN A 176 11.37 7.06 8.48
CA GLN A 176 10.19 6.51 9.14
C GLN A 176 10.46 6.23 10.62
N ARG A 177 11.63 5.64 10.95
CA ARG A 177 12.00 5.31 12.33
C ARG A 177 12.36 6.55 13.14
N GLU A 178 13.17 7.46 12.59
CA GLU A 178 13.61 8.67 13.30
C GLU A 178 12.45 9.63 13.57
N LEU A 179 11.57 9.79 12.59
CA LEU A 179 10.43 10.70 12.68
C LEU A 179 9.17 10.01 13.20
N GLN A 180 9.22 8.68 13.42
CA GLN A 180 8.09 7.87 13.88
C GLN A 180 6.84 8.07 13.00
N LEU A 181 7.02 8.12 11.68
CA LEU A 181 5.94 8.37 10.72
C LEU A 181 5.07 7.13 10.53
N SER A 182 3.76 7.33 10.49
CA SER A 182 2.84 6.34 9.92
C SER A 182 2.94 6.42 8.40
N MET A 183 2.99 5.28 7.71
CA MET A 183 3.23 5.28 6.26
C MET A 183 2.35 4.28 5.52
N LEU A 184 1.72 4.73 4.43
CA LEU A 184 1.16 3.86 3.40
C LEU A 184 2.14 3.78 2.24
N PHE A 185 2.77 2.62 2.06
CA PHE A 185 3.79 2.39 1.04
C PHE A 185 3.22 1.52 -0.08
N ILE A 186 3.05 2.10 -1.27
CA ILE A 186 2.50 1.42 -2.44
C ILE A 186 3.62 0.96 -3.35
N SER A 187 3.60 -0.31 -3.72
CA SER A 187 4.54 -0.88 -4.69
C SER A 187 3.95 -2.13 -5.34
N HIS A 188 4.31 -2.38 -6.58
CA HIS A 188 4.08 -3.67 -7.24
C HIS A 188 5.24 -4.66 -7.00
N ASN A 189 6.35 -4.20 -6.41
CA ASN A 189 7.51 -5.04 -6.11
C ASN A 189 7.44 -5.60 -4.67
N LEU A 190 7.12 -6.89 -4.55
CA LEU A 190 6.99 -7.59 -3.27
C LEU A 190 8.30 -7.65 -2.47
N ALA A 191 9.48 -7.64 -3.12
CA ALA A 191 10.75 -7.62 -2.42
C ALA A 191 10.97 -6.27 -1.70
N VAL A 192 10.56 -5.18 -2.34
CA VAL A 192 10.56 -3.83 -1.76
C VAL A 192 9.62 -3.76 -0.56
N VAL A 193 8.40 -4.26 -0.72
CA VAL A 193 7.39 -4.25 0.35
C VAL A 193 7.83 -5.11 1.54
N ARG A 194 8.40 -6.29 1.29
CA ARG A 194 9.01 -7.13 2.34
C ARG A 194 10.08 -6.41 3.14
N TYR A 195 10.82 -5.52 2.47
CA TYR A 195 11.90 -4.78 3.10
C TYR A 195 11.42 -3.62 3.99
N VAL A 196 10.36 -2.91 3.58
CA VAL A 196 9.96 -1.66 4.24
C VAL A 196 8.76 -1.82 5.18
N SER A 197 7.90 -2.83 4.99
CA SER A 197 6.56 -2.87 5.61
C SER A 197 6.50 -3.75 6.85
N ASP A 198 5.72 -3.30 7.83
CA ASP A 198 5.35 -4.07 9.03
C ASP A 198 4.09 -4.90 8.76
N ILE A 199 3.15 -4.31 8.02
CA ILE A 199 1.89 -4.92 7.59
C ILE A 199 1.84 -4.90 6.06
N VAL A 200 1.25 -5.93 5.46
CA VAL A 200 1.00 -5.99 4.01
C VAL A 200 -0.50 -6.14 3.77
N ALA A 201 -1.02 -5.30 2.88
CA ALA A 201 -2.36 -5.39 2.32
C ALA A 201 -2.25 -5.67 0.82
N VAL A 202 -2.95 -6.69 0.36
CA VAL A 202 -3.00 -7.11 -1.05
C VAL A 202 -4.30 -6.66 -1.66
N MET A 203 -4.23 -5.90 -2.76
CA MET A 203 -5.40 -5.32 -3.43
C MET A 203 -5.59 -5.93 -4.81
N TYR A 204 -6.81 -6.38 -5.09
CA TYR A 204 -7.22 -6.94 -6.38
C TYR A 204 -8.56 -6.37 -6.80
N LEU A 205 -8.65 -5.83 -8.04
CA LEU A 205 -9.86 -5.23 -8.62
C LEU A 205 -10.64 -4.32 -7.65
N GLY A 206 -9.94 -3.40 -6.98
CA GLY A 206 -10.55 -2.43 -6.10
C GLY A 206 -10.83 -2.90 -4.67
N ARG A 207 -10.50 -4.14 -4.29
CA ARG A 207 -10.74 -4.70 -2.94
C ARG A 207 -9.49 -5.21 -2.27
N ILE A 208 -9.44 -5.14 -0.95
CA ILE A 208 -8.40 -5.80 -0.17
C ILE A 208 -8.77 -7.29 -0.07
N VAL A 209 -7.89 -8.14 -0.62
CA VAL A 209 -8.11 -9.59 -0.65
C VAL A 209 -7.31 -10.34 0.43
N GLU A 210 -6.24 -9.72 0.94
CA GLU A 210 -5.48 -10.27 2.06
C GLU A 210 -4.79 -9.14 2.81
N VAL A 211 -4.75 -9.21 4.15
CA VAL A 211 -4.05 -8.25 4.99
C VAL A 211 -3.55 -8.92 6.26
N GLY A 212 -2.34 -8.55 6.69
CA GLY A 212 -1.75 -9.07 7.92
C GLY A 212 -0.31 -8.64 8.12
N PRO A 213 0.37 -9.13 9.18
CA PRO A 213 1.79 -8.92 9.37
C PRO A 213 2.58 -9.32 8.13
N ALA A 214 3.54 -8.51 7.71
CA ALA A 214 4.28 -8.72 6.46
C ALA A 214 4.92 -10.11 6.37
N ARG A 215 5.48 -10.61 7.49
CA ARG A 215 6.06 -11.97 7.55
C ARG A 215 5.03 -13.06 7.28
N ASP A 216 3.80 -12.88 7.72
CA ASP A 216 2.75 -13.90 7.63
C ASP A 216 2.13 -13.90 6.23
N VAL A 217 1.75 -12.73 5.68
CA VAL A 217 1.23 -12.60 4.31
C VAL A 217 2.27 -13.07 3.27
N LEU A 218 3.53 -12.67 3.42
CA LEU A 218 4.59 -13.01 2.45
C LEU A 218 5.25 -14.37 2.69
N GLY A 219 5.07 -14.96 3.87
CA GLY A 219 5.62 -16.28 4.23
C GLY A 219 4.61 -17.41 4.12
N ASN A 220 3.35 -17.14 4.42
CA ASN A 220 2.24 -18.11 4.40
C ASN A 220 0.97 -17.47 3.84
N PRO A 221 0.96 -17.09 2.55
CA PRO A 221 -0.19 -16.45 1.91
C PRO A 221 -1.41 -17.37 1.94
N GLN A 222 -2.56 -16.80 2.27
CA GLN A 222 -3.83 -17.54 2.37
C GLN A 222 -4.68 -17.37 1.10
N HIS A 223 -4.67 -16.17 0.49
CA HIS A 223 -5.43 -15.92 -0.73
C HIS A 223 -4.68 -16.47 -1.97
N PRO A 224 -5.36 -17.17 -2.89
CA PRO A 224 -4.73 -17.71 -4.10
C PRO A 224 -4.03 -16.65 -4.95
N TYR A 225 -4.61 -15.45 -5.08
CA TYR A 225 -3.98 -14.32 -5.78
C TYR A 225 -2.66 -13.90 -5.15
N THR A 226 -2.57 -13.86 -3.82
CA THR A 226 -1.30 -13.53 -3.12
C THR A 226 -0.23 -14.58 -3.41
N LYS A 227 -0.62 -15.87 -3.51
CA LYS A 227 0.29 -16.96 -3.90
C LYS A 227 0.80 -16.77 -5.33
N GLU A 228 -0.08 -16.39 -6.25
CA GLU A 228 0.27 -16.08 -7.65
C GLU A 228 1.26 -14.90 -7.73
N LEU A 229 0.96 -13.79 -7.05
CA LEU A 229 1.88 -12.64 -6.98
C LEU A 229 3.27 -13.01 -6.44
N LEU A 230 3.31 -13.84 -5.40
CA LEU A 230 4.58 -14.32 -4.82
C LEU A 230 5.31 -15.29 -5.71
N ALA A 231 4.61 -16.10 -6.48
CA ALA A 231 5.19 -17.04 -7.45
C ALA A 231 5.81 -16.28 -8.66
N ALA A 232 5.17 -15.20 -9.11
CA ALA A 232 5.65 -14.34 -10.20
C ALA A 232 6.86 -13.47 -9.79
N ALA A 233 7.11 -13.29 -8.47
CA ALA A 233 8.23 -12.50 -8.00
C ALA A 233 9.57 -13.21 -8.28
N PRO A 234 10.60 -12.52 -8.83
CA PRO A 234 11.89 -13.12 -9.12
C PRO A 234 12.53 -13.72 -7.85
N ARG A 235 12.69 -15.04 -7.83
CA ARG A 235 13.44 -15.76 -6.77
C ARG A 235 14.84 -16.05 -7.28
N ARG A 236 15.87 -15.73 -6.52
CA ARG A 236 17.23 -16.22 -6.82
C ARG A 236 17.24 -17.75 -6.80
N GLY A 237 17.38 -18.36 -7.98
CA GLY A 237 17.63 -19.80 -8.12
C GLY A 237 16.41 -20.72 -8.34
N SER A 238 15.21 -20.19 -8.60
CA SER A 238 14.06 -21.04 -8.92
C SER A 238 13.82 -21.12 -10.44
N THR A 239 14.06 -22.28 -11.02
CA THR A 239 13.70 -22.68 -12.40
C THR A 239 12.46 -23.57 -12.43
N SER A 240 11.67 -23.62 -11.36
CA SER A 240 10.48 -24.47 -11.32
C SER A 240 9.36 -23.85 -12.16
N LEU A 241 9.03 -24.50 -13.27
CA LEU A 241 7.79 -24.29 -14.00
C LEU A 241 6.60 -24.60 -13.09
N PRO A 242 5.50 -23.83 -13.17
CA PRO A 242 4.28 -24.17 -12.45
C PRO A 242 3.77 -25.58 -12.87
N PRO A 243 3.10 -26.30 -11.97
CA PRO A 243 2.50 -27.59 -12.33
C PRO A 243 1.47 -27.41 -13.46
N PRO A 244 1.24 -28.45 -14.29
CA PRO A 244 0.40 -28.36 -15.51
C PRO A 244 -1.03 -27.82 -15.28
N ASP A 245 -1.61 -28.08 -14.12
CA ASP A 245 -2.98 -27.62 -13.78
C ASP A 245 -3.01 -26.11 -13.46
N GLU A 246 -1.88 -25.49 -13.06
CA GLU A 246 -1.77 -24.04 -12.88
C GLU A 246 -1.56 -23.32 -14.21
N ALA A 247 -1.02 -24.01 -15.24
CA ALA A 247 -0.78 -23.42 -16.56
C ALA A 247 -2.09 -23.06 -17.30
N LEU A 248 -3.17 -23.82 -17.08
CA LEU A 248 -4.49 -23.52 -17.68
C LEU A 248 -5.13 -22.24 -17.16
N VAL A 249 -4.74 -21.79 -15.97
CA VAL A 249 -5.27 -20.57 -15.32
C VAL A 249 -4.35 -19.39 -15.55
N ALA A 250 -3.05 -19.62 -15.80
CA ALA A 250 -2.06 -18.57 -16.07
C ALA A 250 -2.33 -17.81 -17.40
N ASP A 251 -3.02 -18.44 -18.36
CA ASP A 251 -3.43 -17.84 -19.64
C ASP A 251 -4.79 -17.11 -19.55
N ALA A 252 -5.43 -17.06 -18.38
CA ALA A 252 -6.67 -16.32 -18.22
C ALA A 252 -6.41 -14.82 -18.38
N GLU A 253 -7.17 -14.15 -19.25
CA GLU A 253 -7.10 -12.72 -19.45
C GLU A 253 -7.23 -11.97 -18.10
N PRO A 254 -6.50 -10.85 -17.91
CA PRO A 254 -6.69 -9.99 -16.76
C PRO A 254 -8.17 -9.62 -16.64
N ALA A 255 -8.75 -9.78 -15.45
CA ALA A 255 -10.15 -9.47 -15.25
C ALA A 255 -10.40 -7.97 -15.52
N ASP A 256 -11.47 -7.68 -16.28
CA ASP A 256 -11.84 -6.32 -16.64
C ASP A 256 -12.31 -5.54 -15.39
N PRO A 257 -11.61 -4.45 -15.02
CA PRO A 257 -12.02 -3.61 -13.88
C PRO A 257 -13.36 -2.89 -14.09
N HIS A 258 -13.83 -2.77 -15.34
CA HIS A 258 -15.13 -2.16 -15.65
C HIS A 258 -16.29 -3.14 -15.41
N HIS A 259 -16.02 -4.45 -15.52
CA HIS A 259 -17.01 -5.50 -15.34
C HIS A 259 -16.45 -6.56 -14.37
N PRO A 260 -16.24 -6.22 -13.10
CA PRO A 260 -15.70 -7.18 -12.13
C PRO A 260 -16.66 -8.37 -11.98
N PRO A 261 -16.11 -9.59 -11.90
CA PRO A 261 -16.91 -10.79 -11.70
C PRO A 261 -17.79 -10.72 -10.44
N ALA A 262 -18.97 -11.33 -10.47
CA ALA A 262 -19.81 -11.52 -9.30
C ALA A 262 -19.12 -12.46 -8.29
N GLY A 263 -19.52 -12.40 -7.03
CA GLY A 263 -18.94 -13.22 -5.97
C GLY A 263 -17.46 -12.90 -5.72
N CYS A 264 -16.63 -13.94 -5.60
CA CYS A 264 -15.19 -13.77 -5.47
C CYS A 264 -14.60 -13.22 -6.77
N ARG A 265 -14.07 -12.00 -6.78
CA ARG A 265 -13.52 -11.35 -7.98
C ARG A 265 -12.37 -12.10 -8.64
N PHE A 266 -11.68 -12.96 -7.88
CA PHE A 266 -10.56 -13.76 -8.38
C PHE A 266 -11.00 -15.14 -8.94
N HIS A 267 -12.29 -15.51 -8.84
CA HIS A 267 -12.75 -16.85 -9.22
C HIS A 267 -12.40 -17.26 -10.67
N PRO A 268 -12.38 -16.36 -11.69
CA PRO A 268 -12.04 -16.75 -13.06
C PRO A 268 -10.58 -17.18 -13.25
N ARG A 269 -9.68 -16.70 -12.37
CA ARG A 269 -8.23 -17.01 -12.40
C ARG A 269 -7.81 -17.96 -11.28
N CYS A 270 -8.75 -18.35 -10.42
CA CYS A 270 -8.42 -19.07 -9.19
C CYS A 270 -8.03 -20.52 -9.48
N PRO A 271 -6.79 -20.97 -9.19
CA PRO A 271 -6.33 -22.33 -9.44
C PRO A 271 -7.01 -23.38 -8.57
N ILE A 272 -7.73 -22.94 -7.55
CA ILE A 272 -8.54 -23.78 -6.67
C ILE A 272 -10.03 -23.39 -6.74
N GLY A 273 -10.42 -22.65 -7.76
CA GLY A 273 -11.76 -22.06 -7.92
C GLY A 273 -12.76 -22.98 -8.62
N PRO A 274 -13.95 -22.45 -8.93
CA PRO A 274 -15.08 -23.23 -9.49
C PRO A 274 -14.83 -23.77 -10.89
N LEU A 275 -13.88 -23.20 -11.65
CA LEU A 275 -13.51 -23.73 -12.98
C LEU A 275 -12.70 -25.02 -12.90
N ILE A 276 -12.05 -25.30 -11.76
CA ILE A 276 -11.22 -26.49 -11.52
C ILE A 276 -11.93 -27.46 -10.58
N ARG A 277 -12.74 -26.94 -9.65
CA ARG A 277 -13.39 -27.72 -8.59
C ARG A 277 -14.88 -27.45 -8.53
N THR A 278 -15.69 -28.44 -8.80
CA THR A 278 -17.15 -28.36 -8.82
C THR A 278 -17.79 -28.12 -7.44
N ASP A 279 -17.06 -28.40 -6.34
CA ASP A 279 -17.50 -28.14 -4.96
C ASP A 279 -17.39 -26.67 -4.55
N ARG A 280 -17.00 -25.76 -5.46
CA ARG A 280 -16.72 -24.35 -5.19
C ARG A 280 -17.60 -23.35 -5.94
N GLU A 281 -18.78 -23.77 -6.34
CA GLU A 281 -19.75 -22.93 -7.07
C GLU A 281 -20.16 -21.66 -6.29
N HIS A 282 -20.14 -21.69 -4.95
CA HIS A 282 -20.42 -20.51 -4.13
C HIS A 282 -19.47 -19.33 -4.40
N CYS A 283 -18.24 -19.58 -4.88
CA CYS A 283 -17.32 -18.51 -5.30
C CYS A 283 -17.86 -17.68 -6.48
N LEU A 284 -18.80 -18.21 -7.27
CA LEU A 284 -19.43 -17.48 -8.39
C LEU A 284 -20.42 -16.41 -7.92
N THR A 285 -21.04 -16.60 -6.75
CA THR A 285 -22.18 -15.79 -6.31
C THR A 285 -21.97 -15.10 -4.97
N LEU A 286 -21.18 -15.69 -4.07
CA LEU A 286 -20.94 -15.15 -2.74
C LEU A 286 -19.65 -14.35 -2.70
N ASP A 287 -19.72 -13.14 -2.11
CA ASP A 287 -18.58 -12.28 -1.90
C ASP A 287 -17.86 -12.67 -0.59
N PRO A 288 -16.58 -13.09 -0.64
CA PRO A 288 -15.84 -13.51 0.55
C PRO A 288 -15.45 -12.35 1.47
N THR A 289 -15.64 -11.09 1.06
CA THR A 289 -15.36 -9.90 1.90
C THR A 289 -16.51 -9.56 2.83
N ALA A 290 -17.67 -10.19 2.67
CA ALA A 290 -18.87 -9.92 3.46
C ALA A 290 -18.76 -10.41 4.92
N GLU A 291 -17.81 -11.30 5.23
CA GLU A 291 -17.58 -11.81 6.57
C GLU A 291 -16.47 -11.02 7.27
N ALA A 292 -16.83 -10.22 8.26
CA ALA A 292 -15.87 -9.52 9.10
C ALA A 292 -15.08 -10.51 9.96
N ASP A 293 -13.79 -10.64 9.71
CA ASP A 293 -12.88 -11.45 10.49
C ASP A 293 -11.94 -10.53 11.30
N HIS A 294 -11.89 -10.75 12.62
CA HIS A 294 -11.08 -9.95 13.54
C HIS A 294 -9.64 -10.47 13.72
N ARG A 295 -9.20 -11.46 12.93
CA ARG A 295 -7.84 -11.98 12.99
C ARG A 295 -6.83 -10.96 12.46
N LEU A 296 -5.60 -11.02 12.97
CA LEU A 296 -4.49 -10.17 12.52
C LEU A 296 -4.09 -10.46 11.06
N HIS A 297 -4.19 -11.73 10.62
CA HIS A 297 -3.97 -12.16 9.23
C HIS A 297 -5.29 -12.64 8.65
N ARG A 298 -5.83 -11.92 7.68
CA ARG A 298 -7.15 -12.12 7.07
C ARG A 298 -7.04 -12.26 5.56
N ALA A 299 -7.82 -13.15 4.97
CA ALA A 299 -7.94 -13.31 3.53
C ALA A 299 -9.41 -13.40 3.11
N ALA A 300 -9.79 -12.63 2.09
CA ALA A 300 -11.11 -12.67 1.45
C ALA A 300 -11.22 -13.88 0.52
N CYS A 301 -11.20 -15.07 1.10
CA CYS A 301 -11.29 -16.34 0.40
C CYS A 301 -12.11 -17.34 1.23
N HIS A 302 -13.18 -17.89 0.67
CA HIS A 302 -14.00 -18.91 1.32
C HIS A 302 -13.23 -20.18 1.72
N HIS A 303 -12.05 -20.38 1.13
CA HIS A 303 -11.20 -21.55 1.36
C HIS A 303 -9.87 -21.21 2.02
N ALA A 304 -9.72 -20.02 2.60
CA ALA A 304 -8.55 -19.70 3.43
C ALA A 304 -8.50 -20.62 4.65
N ALA A 305 -7.30 -21.00 5.06
CA ALA A 305 -7.08 -22.01 6.11
C ALA A 305 -7.69 -21.68 7.49
N GLY A 306 -8.26 -20.49 7.65
CA GLY A 306 -8.91 -20.03 8.87
C GLY A 306 -10.45 -19.99 8.84
N VAL A 307 -11.10 -20.08 7.67
CA VAL A 307 -12.57 -20.00 7.53
C VAL A 307 -13.27 -21.32 7.88
N LEU A 308 -12.60 -22.46 7.78
CA LEU A 308 -13.20 -23.78 8.01
C LEU A 308 -13.50 -24.12 9.49
N ARG A 309 -13.35 -23.22 10.45
CA ARG A 309 -13.64 -23.48 11.87
C ARG A 309 -14.75 -22.62 12.49
N ALA A 310 -15.54 -21.90 11.71
CA ALA A 310 -16.68 -21.15 12.23
C ALA A 310 -18.01 -21.95 12.25
N VAL A 311 -18.01 -23.22 11.90
CA VAL A 311 -19.18 -24.11 12.02
C VAL A 311 -18.87 -25.19 13.06
N GLY A 312 -19.07 -24.85 14.34
CA GLY A 312 -18.93 -25.80 15.42
C GLY A 312 -18.51 -25.14 16.74
N SER A 313 -19.50 -24.85 17.55
CA SER A 313 -19.43 -24.45 18.94
C SER A 313 -18.19 -24.91 19.74
N ASN A 314 -17.39 -23.94 20.25
CA ASN A 314 -16.69 -24.11 21.52
C ASN A 314 -16.49 -22.74 22.20
N PRO A 315 -16.63 -22.68 23.56
CA PRO A 315 -16.67 -21.42 24.29
C PRO A 315 -15.31 -20.71 24.38
N PRO A 316 -15.27 -19.43 24.76
CA PRO A 316 -14.05 -18.63 24.77
C PRO A 316 -13.02 -19.16 25.77
N VAL A 317 -11.82 -19.41 25.30
CA VAL A 317 -10.66 -19.70 26.16
C VAL A 317 -10.22 -18.38 26.81
N HIS A 318 -10.46 -18.24 28.10
CA HIS A 318 -9.86 -17.22 28.94
C HIS A 318 -8.34 -17.38 28.95
N LEU A 319 -7.61 -16.46 28.34
CA LEU A 319 -6.17 -16.28 28.54
C LEU A 319 -5.95 -15.73 29.97
N GLN A 320 -5.62 -16.61 30.88
CA GLN A 320 -5.03 -16.23 32.17
C GLN A 320 -3.59 -15.79 31.90
N LEU A 321 -3.33 -14.49 32.05
CA LEU A 321 -1.99 -13.95 32.23
C LEU A 321 -1.43 -14.51 33.55
N LYS A 322 -0.41 -15.36 33.46
CA LYS A 322 0.42 -15.67 34.61
C LYS A 322 1.37 -14.50 34.84
N GLU A 323 1.12 -13.78 35.91
CA GLU A 323 2.15 -12.98 36.58
C GLU A 323 3.13 -13.97 37.21
N ASP A 324 4.34 -14.05 36.70
CA ASP A 324 5.48 -14.65 37.42
C ASP A 324 6.30 -13.50 38.02
N SER A 325 6.05 -13.28 39.33
CA SER A 325 6.96 -12.60 40.24
C SER A 325 8.09 -13.56 40.61
N GLN A 326 9.32 -13.23 40.34
CA GLN A 326 10.51 -13.24 41.21
C GLN A 326 11.75 -12.85 40.43
#